data_3e8af92ee13f9147089f8cc121d2975d
#
_entry.id   3e8af92ee13f9147089f8cc121d2975d
#
_cell.length_a   1.000
_cell.length_b   1.000
_cell.length_c   1.000
_cell.angle_alpha   90.00
_cell.angle_beta   90.00
_cell.angle_gamma   90.00
#
_symmetry.space_group_name_H-M   'P 1'
#
loop_
_entity.id
_entity.type
_entity.pdbx_description
1 polymer ?
#
loop_
_entity_poly.entity_id
_entity_poly.type
_entity_poly.pdbx_seq_one_letter_code
_entity_poly.pdbx_strand_id
1 'polypeptide(L)'
;MRGDTFAALPPVPVTLVIGGERLELTPLKVGDVPAFARAIQPAAASLSASPDWLELLALHGEAVVEAVAIASRRPPEWVRDLELDDAVRLAEAVFEVNA
;
A
#
# COMPACT_ATOMS: atom_id res chain seq x y z
N MET A 1 -32.15 -9.51 6.62
CA MET A 1 -31.53 -9.01 6.48
C MET A 1 -30.39 -8.74 6.04
N ARG A 2 -30.04 -8.69 5.80
CA ARG A 2 -29.29 -8.48 5.59
C ARG A 2 -28.14 -7.69 5.40
N GLY A 3 -27.86 -6.53 4.95
CA GLY A 3 -26.76 -5.70 5.21
C GLY A 3 -25.91 -6.12 6.37
N ASP A 4 -26.51 -6.79 7.26
CA ASP A 4 -25.84 -7.35 8.43
C ASP A 4 -24.67 -8.23 8.05
N THR A 5 -24.78 -8.93 6.92
CA THR A 5 -23.73 -9.81 6.45
C THR A 5 -22.44 -9.05 6.21
N PHE A 6 -22.54 -7.89 5.57
CA PHE A 6 -21.37 -7.05 5.30
C PHE A 6 -20.79 -6.49 6.59
N ALA A 7 -21.65 -6.04 7.48
CA ALA A 7 -21.21 -5.48 8.75
C ALA A 7 -20.48 -6.50 9.60
N ALA A 8 -20.85 -7.77 9.45
CA ALA A 8 -20.25 -8.83 10.24
C ALA A 8 -18.90 -9.31 9.73
N LEU A 9 -18.51 -8.88 8.54
CA LEU A 9 -17.25 -9.33 7.93
C LEU A 9 -16.17 -8.26 8.11
N PRO A 10 -15.35 -8.38 9.15
CA PRO A 10 -14.27 -7.42 9.34
C PRO A 10 -13.22 -7.56 8.24
N PRO A 11 -12.48 -6.50 7.94
CA PRO A 11 -11.36 -6.59 7.01
C PRO A 11 -10.35 -7.61 7.51
N VAL A 12 -9.81 -8.40 6.59
CA VAL A 12 -8.76 -9.36 6.93
C VAL A 12 -7.42 -8.68 6.69
N PRO A 13 -6.62 -8.47 7.72
CA PRO A 13 -5.31 -7.85 7.53
C PRO A 13 -4.38 -8.81 6.80
N VAL A 14 -3.46 -8.23 6.02
CA VAL A 14 -2.41 -8.99 5.37
C VAL A 14 -1.18 -8.93 6.25
N THR A 15 -0.66 -10.09 6.64
CA THR A 15 0.55 -10.16 7.46
C THR A 15 1.71 -10.60 6.58
N LEU A 16 2.83 -9.87 6.67
CA LEU A 16 4.02 -10.21 5.90
C LEU A 16 5.26 -9.77 6.66
N VAL A 17 6.40 -10.32 6.25
CA VAL A 17 7.69 -9.92 6.82
C VAL A 17 8.41 -9.09 5.78
N ILE A 18 8.74 -7.84 6.15
CA ILE A 18 9.39 -6.88 5.28
C ILE A 18 10.58 -6.29 6.02
N GLY A 19 11.75 -6.34 5.40
CA GLY A 19 12.95 -5.79 6.01
C GLY A 19 13.28 -6.43 7.35
N GLY A 20 12.94 -7.70 7.51
CA GLY A 20 13.17 -8.42 8.77
C GLY A 20 12.13 -8.11 9.84
N GLU A 21 11.12 -7.33 9.52
CA GLU A 21 10.10 -6.89 10.47
C GLU A 21 8.74 -7.41 10.08
N ARG A 22 7.98 -7.88 11.06
CA ARG A 22 6.63 -8.37 10.82
C ARG A 22 5.66 -7.21 10.74
N LEU A 23 4.92 -7.14 9.64
CA LEU A 23 3.92 -6.10 9.42
C LEU A 23 2.53 -6.69 9.29
N GLU A 24 1.57 -5.95 9.79
CA GLU A 24 0.16 -6.28 9.63
C GLU A 24 -0.50 -5.12 8.92
N LEU A 25 -0.88 -5.32 7.66
CA LEU A 25 -1.49 -4.28 6.85
C LEU A 25 -3.00 -4.37 6.91
N THR A 26 -3.62 -3.22 7.12
CA THR A 26 -5.08 -3.09 7.11
C THR A 26 -5.46 -2.07 6.05
N PRO A 27 -6.72 -2.06 5.57
CA PRO A 27 -7.14 -1.06 4.60
C PRO A 27 -6.93 0.36 5.11
N LEU A 28 -6.78 1.29 4.17
CA LEU A 28 -6.69 2.71 4.50
C LEU A 28 -7.94 3.15 5.26
N LYS A 29 -7.74 4.01 6.24
CA LYS A 29 -8.85 4.66 6.89
C LYS A 29 -9.27 5.86 6.05
N VAL A 30 -10.54 6.26 6.20
CA VAL A 30 -11.06 7.42 5.46
C VAL A 30 -10.18 8.64 5.64
N GLY A 31 -9.68 8.86 6.86
CA GLY A 31 -8.82 10.01 7.13
C GLY A 31 -7.48 9.99 6.39
N ASP A 32 -7.03 8.81 5.96
CA ASP A 32 -5.76 8.66 5.24
C ASP A 32 -5.92 8.83 3.73
N VAL A 33 -7.14 8.71 3.22
CA VAL A 33 -7.38 8.70 1.78
C VAL A 33 -6.89 9.96 1.07
N PRO A 34 -7.17 11.18 1.56
CA PRO A 34 -6.69 12.37 0.86
C PRO A 34 -5.17 12.44 0.75
N ALA A 35 -4.46 12.09 1.81
CA ALA A 35 -2.99 12.11 1.77
C ALA A 35 -2.44 11.04 0.84
N PHE A 36 -3.03 9.83 0.88
CA PHE A 36 -2.63 8.76 0.00
C PHE A 36 -2.87 9.13 -1.47
N ALA A 37 -4.05 9.68 -1.76
CA ALA A 37 -4.40 10.06 -3.13
C ALA A 37 -3.43 11.11 -3.67
N ARG A 38 -3.07 12.09 -2.86
CA ARG A 38 -2.09 13.10 -3.27
C ARG A 38 -0.72 12.49 -3.51
N ALA A 39 -0.30 11.59 -2.62
CA ALA A 39 1.01 10.98 -2.73
C ALA A 39 1.14 10.14 -4.01
N ILE A 40 0.11 9.36 -4.34
CA ILE A 40 0.17 8.46 -5.49
C ILE A 40 -0.17 9.15 -6.81
N GLN A 41 -0.64 10.40 -6.78
CA GLN A 41 -1.11 11.11 -7.95
C GLN A 41 -0.16 11.05 -9.15
N PRO A 42 1.16 11.27 -8.99
CA PRO A 42 2.06 11.21 -10.15
C PRO A 42 2.08 9.85 -10.83
N ALA A 43 1.77 8.79 -10.11
CA ALA A 43 1.78 7.43 -10.64
C ALA A 43 0.40 6.94 -11.01
N ALA A 44 -0.65 7.72 -10.73
CA ALA A 44 -2.04 7.26 -10.85
C ALA A 44 -2.38 6.78 -12.26
N ALA A 45 -1.89 7.47 -13.28
CA ALA A 45 -2.18 7.11 -14.67
C ALA A 45 -1.55 5.79 -15.09
N SER A 46 -0.53 5.35 -14.37
CA SER A 46 0.17 4.10 -14.66
C SER A 46 -0.35 2.91 -13.85
N LEU A 47 -1.28 3.16 -12.94
CA LEU A 47 -1.86 2.09 -12.15
C LEU A 47 -2.89 1.34 -12.99
N SER A 48 -2.92 0.03 -12.81
CA SER A 48 -3.85 -0.85 -13.50
C SER A 48 -4.23 -1.98 -12.55
N ALA A 49 -5.04 -2.92 -13.03
CA ALA A 49 -5.41 -4.08 -12.22
C ALA A 49 -4.19 -4.93 -11.85
N SER A 50 -3.17 -4.92 -12.72
CA SER A 50 -1.92 -5.66 -12.49
C SER A 50 -0.74 -4.72 -12.71
N PRO A 51 -0.45 -3.83 -11.74
CA PRO A 51 0.62 -2.86 -11.92
C PRO A 51 2.00 -3.51 -12.02
N ASP A 52 2.86 -2.95 -12.85
CA ASP A 52 4.27 -3.30 -12.88
C ASP A 52 4.98 -2.46 -11.83
N TRP A 53 5.09 -2.99 -10.64
CA TRP A 53 5.64 -2.23 -9.50
C TRP A 53 7.10 -1.83 -9.70
N LEU A 54 7.86 -2.66 -10.42
CA LEU A 54 9.26 -2.33 -10.70
C LEU A 54 9.33 -1.08 -11.58
N GLU A 55 8.52 -1.03 -12.63
CA GLU A 55 8.46 0.14 -13.50
C GLU A 55 7.96 1.37 -12.76
N LEU A 56 6.93 1.20 -11.92
CA LEU A 56 6.39 2.31 -11.14
C LEU A 56 7.44 2.88 -10.19
N LEU A 57 8.22 2.02 -9.55
CA LEU A 57 9.30 2.48 -8.68
C LEU A 57 10.38 3.19 -9.46
N ALA A 58 10.68 2.72 -10.67
CA ALA A 58 11.70 3.37 -11.51
C ALA A 58 11.26 4.75 -11.99
N LEU A 59 10.00 4.89 -12.38
CA LEU A 59 9.49 6.13 -12.97
C LEU A 59 8.89 7.09 -11.95
N HIS A 60 8.30 6.56 -10.89
CA HIS A 60 7.55 7.35 -9.91
C HIS A 60 7.91 6.93 -8.48
N GLY A 61 9.19 6.67 -8.24
CA GLY A 61 9.66 6.12 -6.97
C GLY A 61 9.19 6.89 -5.74
N GLU A 62 9.34 8.23 -5.76
CA GLU A 62 8.95 9.03 -4.59
C GLU A 62 7.45 8.97 -4.33
N ALA A 63 6.64 8.97 -5.38
CA ALA A 63 5.19 8.88 -5.23
C ALA A 63 4.80 7.55 -4.60
N VAL A 64 5.41 6.46 -5.07
CA VAL A 64 5.14 5.13 -4.54
C VAL A 64 5.62 5.02 -3.09
N VAL A 65 6.82 5.52 -2.80
CA VAL A 65 7.37 5.50 -1.45
C VAL A 65 6.44 6.22 -0.47
N GLU A 66 6.00 7.41 -0.83
CA GLU A 66 5.14 8.17 0.06
C GLU A 66 3.78 7.52 0.26
N ALA A 67 3.20 7.02 -0.81
CA ALA A 67 1.90 6.34 -0.72
C ALA A 67 2.00 5.07 0.13
N VAL A 68 3.04 4.28 -0.09
CA VAL A 68 3.25 3.05 0.66
C VAL A 68 3.53 3.35 2.14
N ALA A 69 4.28 4.41 2.41
CA ALA A 69 4.55 4.84 3.79
C ALA A 69 3.25 5.17 4.52
N ILE A 70 2.36 5.92 3.88
CA ILE A 70 1.07 6.26 4.47
C ILE A 70 0.25 4.99 4.74
N ALA A 71 0.17 4.12 3.73
CA ALA A 71 -0.66 2.91 3.83
C ALA A 71 -0.11 1.91 4.85
N SER A 72 1.20 1.82 5.01
CA SER A 72 1.82 0.90 5.96
C SER A 72 2.02 1.53 7.34
N ARG A 73 1.76 2.82 7.47
CA ARG A 73 1.95 3.61 8.69
C ARG A 73 3.39 3.58 9.17
N ARG A 74 4.31 3.68 8.21
CA ARG A 74 5.74 3.73 8.47
C ARG A 74 6.31 5.03 7.90
N PRO A 75 7.45 5.50 8.43
CA PRO A 75 8.08 6.70 7.87
C PRO A 75 8.57 6.44 6.46
N PRO A 76 8.56 7.46 5.58
CA PRO A 76 9.07 7.29 4.22
C PRO A 76 10.52 6.78 4.18
N GLU A 77 11.35 7.18 5.12
CA GLU A 77 12.75 6.73 5.18
C GLU A 77 12.84 5.23 5.34
N TRP A 78 11.94 4.65 6.13
CA TRP A 78 11.92 3.21 6.33
C TRP A 78 11.62 2.49 5.00
N VAL A 79 10.69 3.03 4.22
CA VAL A 79 10.34 2.45 2.91
C VAL A 79 11.51 2.59 1.94
N ARG A 80 12.15 3.75 1.91
CA ARG A 80 13.29 3.99 1.00
C ARG A 80 14.45 3.05 1.26
N ASP A 81 14.63 2.65 2.50
CA ASP A 81 15.73 1.78 2.89
C ASP A 81 15.48 0.30 2.63
N LEU A 82 14.29 -0.07 2.18
CA LEU A 82 13.97 -1.46 1.89
C LEU A 82 14.72 -1.96 0.67
N GLU A 83 15.03 -3.26 0.68
CA GLU A 83 15.51 -3.92 -0.54
C GLU A 83 14.41 -3.88 -1.59
N LEU A 84 14.78 -3.87 -2.84
CA LEU A 84 13.82 -3.70 -3.93
C LEU A 84 12.69 -4.73 -3.91
N ASP A 85 13.03 -6.00 -3.70
CA ASP A 85 12.01 -7.05 -3.67
C ASP A 85 11.06 -6.89 -2.49
N ASP A 86 11.56 -6.42 -1.35
CA ASP A 86 10.70 -6.13 -0.20
C ASP A 86 9.77 -4.96 -0.49
N ALA A 87 10.28 -3.93 -1.16
CA ALA A 87 9.46 -2.77 -1.53
C ALA A 87 8.34 -3.17 -2.48
N VAL A 88 8.64 -4.03 -3.46
CA VAL A 88 7.64 -4.52 -4.40
C VAL A 88 6.58 -5.35 -3.67
N ARG A 89 7.03 -6.26 -2.79
CA ARG A 89 6.10 -7.08 -2.01
C ARG A 89 5.18 -6.22 -1.14
N LEU A 90 5.74 -5.18 -0.54
CA LEU A 90 4.96 -4.27 0.30
C LEU A 90 3.93 -3.50 -0.54
N ALA A 91 4.34 -2.99 -1.70
CA ALA A 91 3.43 -2.29 -2.59
C ALA A 91 2.30 -3.19 -3.07
N GLU A 92 2.62 -4.42 -3.43
CA GLU A 92 1.61 -5.40 -3.83
C GLU A 92 0.62 -5.67 -2.71
N ALA A 93 1.11 -5.81 -1.48
CA ALA A 93 0.26 -6.09 -0.34
C ALA A 93 -0.65 -4.90 -0.01
N VAL A 94 -0.12 -3.68 -0.12
CA VAL A 94 -0.92 -2.47 0.08
C VAL A 94 -2.05 -2.40 -0.94
N PHE A 95 -1.73 -2.68 -2.21
CA PHE A 95 -2.71 -2.64 -3.28
C PHE A 95 -3.79 -3.71 -3.04
N GLU A 96 -3.37 -4.92 -2.68
CA GLU A 96 -4.27 -6.04 -2.45
C GLU A 96 -5.23 -5.79 -1.29
N VAL A 97 -4.73 -5.27 -0.17
CA VAL A 97 -5.56 -5.07 1.01
C VAL A 97 -6.58 -3.95 0.82
N ASN A 98 -6.34 -3.07 -0.16
CA ASN A 98 -7.26 -1.97 -0.50
C ASN A 98 -8.07 -2.24 -1.76
N ALA A 99 -7.97 -3.41 -2.30
CA ALA A 99 -8.66 -3.74 -3.55
C ALA A 99 -10.19 -3.82 -3.36
#